data_f1b74f72b416a7f4943582501520aff0
#
_entry.id   f1b74f72b416a7f4943582501520aff0
#
_cell.length_a   1.000
_cell.length_b   1.000
_cell.length_c   1.000
_cell.angle_alpha   90.00
_cell.angle_beta   90.00
_cell.angle_gamma   90.00
#
_symmetry.space_group_name_H-M   'P 1'
#
loop_
_entity.id
_entity.type
_entity.pdbx_description
1 polymer ?
#
loop_
_entity_poly.entity_id
_entity_poly.type
_entity_poly.pdbx_seq_one_letter_code
_entity_poly.pdbx_strand_id
1 'polypeptide(L)'
;MLDAVASAADEIGVALADLGEAYEQLDTHAAERLEDELFRPLQTAYGQAQRLHIEFAGRHGLPTHAFDAAHPQVREHDAKGIMNRAAAAVEHADATLAALQDSMLPVEVGDPPLRAGLAQVRVLLGDTRRRTREIIRTLGR
;
A
#
# COMPACT_ATOMS: atom_id res chain seq x y z
N MET A 1 0.40 7.83 16.22
CA MET A 1 1.51 7.39 15.36
C MET A 1 1.33 5.96 14.89
N LEU A 2 1.23 5.01 15.79
CA LEU A 2 1.11 3.60 15.43
C LEU A 2 -0.18 3.30 14.65
N ASP A 3 -1.28 3.98 15.00
CA ASP A 3 -2.56 3.85 14.29
C ASP A 3 -2.46 4.33 12.84
N ALA A 4 -1.64 5.35 12.57
CA ALA A 4 -1.42 5.84 11.21
C ALA A 4 -0.73 4.78 10.35
N VAL A 5 0.27 4.07 10.90
CA VAL A 5 0.94 2.98 10.20
C VAL A 5 -0.03 1.83 9.93
N ALA A 6 -0.85 1.46 10.93
CA ALA A 6 -1.85 0.41 10.77
C ALA A 6 -2.88 0.77 9.71
N SER A 7 -3.37 2.00 9.73
CA SER A 7 -4.35 2.49 8.75
C SER A 7 -3.78 2.47 7.32
N ALA A 8 -2.54 2.92 7.15
CA ALA A 8 -1.88 2.88 5.84
C ALA A 8 -1.72 1.44 5.36
N ALA A 9 -1.31 0.53 6.24
CA ALA A 9 -1.18 -0.89 5.89
C ALA A 9 -2.53 -1.49 5.46
N ASP A 10 -3.61 -1.20 6.19
CA ASP A 10 -4.94 -1.69 5.84
C ASP A 10 -5.38 -1.19 4.46
N GLU A 11 -5.08 0.07 4.12
CA GLU A 11 -5.40 0.61 2.80
C GLU A 11 -4.61 -0.07 1.69
N ILE A 12 -3.34 -0.36 1.93
CA ILE A 12 -2.53 -1.13 0.98
C ILE A 12 -3.15 -2.51 0.77
N GLY A 13 -3.63 -3.15 1.84
CA GLY A 13 -4.32 -4.43 1.76
C GLY A 13 -5.57 -4.39 0.91
N VAL A 14 -6.38 -3.34 1.04
CA VAL A 14 -7.57 -3.14 0.21
C VAL A 14 -7.17 -2.95 -1.26
N ALA A 15 -6.14 -2.13 -1.52
CA ALA A 15 -5.64 -1.94 -2.88
C ALA A 15 -5.20 -3.26 -3.53
N LEU A 16 -4.51 -4.12 -2.76
CA LEU A 16 -4.11 -5.45 -3.25
C LEU A 16 -5.32 -6.32 -3.61
N ALA A 17 -6.34 -6.31 -2.77
CA ALA A 17 -7.56 -7.07 -3.03
C ALA A 17 -8.27 -6.55 -4.29
N ASP A 18 -8.33 -5.23 -4.46
CA ASP A 18 -8.91 -4.61 -5.65
C ASP A 18 -8.11 -4.97 -6.92
N LEU A 19 -6.78 -4.94 -6.85
CA LEU A 19 -5.94 -5.34 -7.98
C LEU A 19 -6.15 -6.81 -8.35
N GLY A 20 -6.41 -7.67 -7.37
CA GLY A 20 -6.77 -9.06 -7.62
C GLY A 20 -8.03 -9.20 -8.46
N GLU A 21 -9.03 -8.35 -8.21
CA GLU A 21 -10.25 -8.31 -9.02
C GLU A 21 -9.98 -7.80 -10.44
N ALA A 22 -9.16 -6.76 -10.58
CA ALA A 22 -8.78 -6.23 -11.88
C ALA A 22 -8.01 -7.26 -12.71
N TYR A 23 -7.14 -8.04 -12.07
CA TYR A 23 -6.33 -9.08 -12.71
C TYR A 23 -7.20 -10.05 -13.52
N GLU A 24 -8.32 -10.46 -12.96
CA GLU A 24 -9.20 -11.44 -13.60
C GLU A 24 -9.89 -10.91 -14.87
N GLN A 25 -9.93 -9.60 -15.04
CA GLN A 25 -10.59 -8.96 -16.18
C GLN A 25 -9.61 -8.59 -17.30
N LEU A 26 -8.31 -8.78 -17.09
CA LEU A 26 -7.29 -8.37 -18.06
C LEU A 26 -6.89 -9.53 -18.96
N ASP A 27 -6.40 -9.19 -20.17
CA ASP A 27 -5.78 -10.20 -21.02
C ASP A 27 -4.46 -10.67 -20.40
N THR A 28 -3.88 -11.74 -20.93
CA THR A 28 -2.69 -12.36 -20.36
C THR A 28 -1.51 -11.37 -20.24
N HIS A 29 -1.27 -10.57 -21.28
CA HIS A 29 -0.16 -9.61 -21.26
C HIS A 29 -0.35 -8.53 -20.20
N ALA A 30 -1.52 -7.92 -20.15
CA ALA A 30 -1.83 -6.89 -19.17
C ALA A 30 -1.84 -7.47 -17.73
N ALA A 31 -2.34 -8.69 -17.55
CA ALA A 31 -2.35 -9.38 -16.27
C ALA A 31 -0.95 -9.65 -15.76
N GLU A 32 -0.05 -10.12 -16.62
CA GLU A 32 1.35 -10.34 -16.26
C GLU A 32 2.04 -9.04 -15.87
N ARG A 33 1.76 -7.97 -16.58
CA ARG A 33 2.28 -6.65 -16.30
C ARG A 33 1.81 -6.14 -14.93
N LEU A 34 0.51 -6.30 -14.64
CA LEU A 34 -0.05 -5.93 -13.35
C LEU A 34 0.63 -6.71 -12.22
N GLU A 35 0.79 -8.02 -12.38
CA GLU A 35 1.43 -8.87 -11.39
C GLU A 35 2.87 -8.41 -11.08
N ASP A 36 3.68 -8.24 -12.13
CA ASP A 36 5.11 -7.97 -11.97
C ASP A 36 5.39 -6.53 -11.54
N GLU A 37 4.66 -5.58 -12.08
CA GLU A 37 4.95 -4.16 -11.87
C GLU A 37 4.17 -3.53 -10.72
N LEU A 38 3.03 -4.08 -10.33
CA LEU A 38 2.17 -3.52 -9.28
C LEU A 38 1.95 -4.46 -8.12
N PHE A 39 1.46 -5.66 -8.39
CA PHE A 39 1.00 -6.55 -7.32
C PHE A 39 2.14 -6.98 -6.41
N ARG A 40 3.25 -7.45 -6.98
CA ARG A 40 4.40 -7.90 -6.18
C ARG A 40 5.05 -6.78 -5.38
N PRO A 41 5.36 -5.62 -5.96
CA PRO A 41 5.93 -4.51 -5.18
C PRO A 41 4.98 -4.02 -4.09
N LEU A 42 3.69 -3.96 -4.37
CA LEU A 42 2.70 -3.53 -3.40
C LEU A 42 2.54 -4.56 -2.27
N GLN A 43 2.61 -5.85 -2.60
CA GLN A 43 2.60 -6.92 -1.61
C GLN A 43 3.82 -6.83 -0.68
N THR A 44 4.98 -6.50 -1.23
CA THR A 44 6.19 -6.25 -0.44
C THR A 44 5.98 -5.07 0.49
N ALA A 45 5.43 -3.97 0.00
CA ALA A 45 5.12 -2.78 0.82
C ALA A 45 4.15 -3.12 1.95
N TYR A 46 3.13 -3.92 1.66
CA TYR A 46 2.16 -4.36 2.66
C TYR A 46 2.83 -5.15 3.78
N GLY A 47 3.65 -6.14 3.42
CA GLY A 47 4.38 -6.94 4.40
C GLY A 47 5.34 -6.11 5.25
N GLN A 48 6.04 -5.15 4.64
CA GLN A 48 6.93 -4.25 5.36
C GLN A 48 6.17 -3.34 6.32
N ALA A 49 5.03 -2.79 5.90
CA ALA A 49 4.22 -1.93 6.76
C ALA A 49 3.66 -2.70 7.97
N GLN A 50 3.23 -3.93 7.76
CA GLN A 50 2.77 -4.79 8.86
C GLN A 50 3.89 -5.08 9.85
N ARG A 51 5.06 -5.48 9.37
CA ARG A 51 6.21 -5.77 10.23
C ARG A 51 6.66 -4.53 10.98
N LEU A 52 6.66 -3.39 10.32
CA LEU A 52 7.03 -2.12 10.93
C LEU A 52 6.16 -1.82 12.15
N HIS A 53 4.85 -2.00 11.99
CA HIS A 53 3.88 -1.83 13.08
C HIS A 53 4.13 -2.82 14.21
N ILE A 54 4.23 -4.11 13.88
CA ILE A 54 4.37 -5.19 14.86
C ILE A 54 5.67 -5.06 15.65
N GLU A 55 6.78 -4.79 14.96
CA GLU A 55 8.09 -4.68 15.59
C GLU A 55 8.18 -3.45 16.48
N PHE A 56 7.64 -2.31 16.04
CA PHE A 56 7.59 -1.11 16.86
C PHE A 56 6.76 -1.35 18.12
N ALA A 57 5.56 -1.91 17.96
CA ALA A 57 4.71 -2.24 19.10
C ALA A 57 5.41 -3.17 20.08
N GLY A 58 6.13 -4.18 19.57
CA GLY A 58 6.89 -5.12 20.41
C GLY A 58 8.02 -4.44 21.18
N ARG A 59 8.78 -3.55 20.52
CA ARG A 59 9.88 -2.84 21.19
C ARG A 59 9.39 -1.91 22.30
N HIS A 60 8.20 -1.34 22.16
CA HIS A 60 7.68 -0.35 23.09
C HIS A 60 6.54 -0.86 23.97
N GLY A 61 6.29 -2.17 23.97
CA GLY A 61 5.27 -2.78 24.82
C GLY A 61 3.85 -2.30 24.55
N LEU A 62 3.53 -2.01 23.28
CA LEU A 62 2.24 -1.50 22.86
C LEU A 62 1.37 -2.62 22.24
N PRO A 63 0.03 -2.49 22.29
CA PRO A 63 -0.84 -3.44 21.61
C PRO A 63 -0.63 -3.43 20.11
N THR A 64 -0.72 -4.60 19.48
CA THR A 64 -0.64 -4.73 18.03
C THR A 64 -2.02 -4.70 17.39
N HIS A 65 -2.09 -4.09 16.21
CA HIS A 65 -3.27 -4.12 15.36
C HIS A 65 -3.39 -5.50 14.71
N ALA A 66 -4.61 -6.03 14.62
CA ALA A 66 -4.88 -7.26 13.90
C ALA A 66 -5.04 -6.93 12.41
N PHE A 67 -4.17 -7.51 11.58
CA PHE A 67 -4.23 -7.33 10.12
C PHE A 67 -5.02 -8.47 9.50
N ASP A 68 -6.34 -8.30 9.43
CA ASP A 68 -7.22 -9.29 8.84
C ASP A 68 -7.14 -9.24 7.31
N ALA A 69 -7.48 -10.35 6.66
CA ALA A 69 -7.51 -10.40 5.20
C ALA A 69 -8.47 -9.35 4.66
N ALA A 70 -7.97 -8.51 3.75
CA ALA A 70 -8.78 -7.48 3.13
C ALA A 70 -9.67 -8.08 2.03
N HIS A 71 -10.83 -7.47 1.85
CA HIS A 71 -11.76 -7.82 0.77
C HIS A 71 -11.82 -6.67 -0.22
N PRO A 72 -12.05 -6.96 -1.53
CA PRO A 72 -12.25 -5.91 -2.51
C PRO A 72 -13.42 -5.02 -2.10
N GLN A 73 -13.21 -3.70 -2.17
CA GLN A 73 -14.24 -2.72 -1.83
C GLN A 73 -14.78 -2.01 -3.08
N VAL A 74 -14.31 -2.43 -4.25
CA VAL A 74 -14.75 -1.84 -5.51
C VAL A 74 -16.14 -2.30 -5.89
N ARG A 75 -16.91 -1.36 -6.42
CA ARG A 75 -18.22 -1.63 -7.01
C ARG A 75 -18.16 -1.51 -8.53
N GLU A 76 -17.02 -1.07 -9.03
CA GLU A 76 -16.76 -0.99 -10.46
C GLU A 76 -16.60 -2.39 -11.05
N HIS A 77 -16.98 -2.52 -12.31
CA HIS A 77 -16.90 -3.81 -13.00
C HIS A 77 -15.82 -3.86 -14.08
N ASP A 78 -15.23 -2.72 -14.46
CA ASP A 78 -14.16 -2.70 -15.43
C ASP A 78 -12.79 -2.56 -14.76
N ALA A 79 -11.78 -3.13 -15.40
CA ALA A 79 -10.42 -3.14 -14.86
C ALA A 79 -9.86 -1.73 -14.63
N LYS A 80 -10.17 -0.81 -15.54
CA LYS A 80 -9.68 0.58 -15.41
C LYS A 80 -10.25 1.27 -14.19
N GLY A 81 -11.55 1.14 -13.94
CA GLY A 81 -12.20 1.71 -12.75
C GLY A 81 -11.65 1.12 -11.46
N ILE A 82 -11.46 -0.19 -11.43
CA ILE A 82 -10.89 -0.89 -10.28
C ILE A 82 -9.46 -0.40 -10.02
N MET A 83 -8.64 -0.27 -11.05
CA MET A 83 -7.26 0.20 -10.92
C MET A 83 -7.18 1.65 -10.47
N ASN A 84 -8.10 2.51 -10.92
CA ASN A 84 -8.17 3.88 -10.45
C ASN A 84 -8.45 3.95 -8.95
N ARG A 85 -9.31 3.10 -8.44
CA ARG A 85 -9.60 3.03 -7.00
C ARG A 85 -8.41 2.50 -6.22
N ALA A 86 -7.74 1.48 -6.73
CA ALA A 86 -6.51 0.97 -6.10
C ALA A 86 -5.43 2.05 -6.05
N ALA A 87 -5.26 2.81 -7.13
CA ALA A 87 -4.31 3.92 -7.18
C ALA A 87 -4.64 4.99 -6.13
N ALA A 88 -5.91 5.33 -5.96
CA ALA A 88 -6.35 6.29 -4.95
C ALA A 88 -6.04 5.79 -3.54
N ALA A 89 -6.24 4.50 -3.26
CA ALA A 89 -5.92 3.92 -1.95
C ALA A 89 -4.41 3.97 -1.67
N VAL A 90 -3.58 3.67 -2.67
CA VAL A 90 -2.12 3.76 -2.53
C VAL A 90 -1.68 5.20 -2.28
N GLU A 91 -2.25 6.16 -3.00
CA GLU A 91 -1.95 7.58 -2.78
C GLU A 91 -2.34 8.03 -1.37
N HIS A 92 -3.48 7.60 -0.88
CA HIS A 92 -3.94 7.94 0.47
C HIS A 92 -3.04 7.31 1.53
N ALA A 93 -2.65 6.05 1.36
CA ALA A 93 -1.71 5.39 2.26
C ALA A 93 -0.37 6.13 2.31
N ASP A 94 0.17 6.51 1.14
CA ASP A 94 1.43 7.27 1.08
C ASP A 94 1.30 8.64 1.75
N ALA A 95 0.18 9.35 1.53
CA ALA A 95 -0.07 10.64 2.16
C ALA A 95 -0.13 10.52 3.69
N THR A 96 -0.75 9.44 4.20
CA THR A 96 -0.81 9.17 5.65
C THR A 96 0.60 9.00 6.22
N LEU A 97 1.45 8.23 5.54
CA LEU A 97 2.84 8.03 5.99
C LEU A 97 3.69 9.29 5.85
N ALA A 98 3.47 10.08 4.79
CA ALA A 98 4.13 11.36 4.60
C ALA A 98 3.79 12.34 5.75
N ALA A 99 2.52 12.43 6.10
CA ALA A 99 2.07 13.28 7.21
C ALA A 99 2.71 12.84 8.53
N LEU A 100 2.83 11.52 8.74
CA LEU A 100 3.50 10.99 9.92
C LEU A 100 4.98 11.40 9.98
N GLN A 101 5.69 11.30 8.86
CA GLN A 101 7.08 11.74 8.78
C GLN A 101 7.21 13.25 9.03
N ASP A 102 6.32 14.05 8.47
CA ASP A 102 6.32 15.50 8.61
C ASP A 102 5.98 15.94 10.03
N SER A 103 5.27 15.13 10.81
CA SER A 103 4.91 15.42 12.19
C SER A 103 6.09 15.37 13.14
N MET A 104 7.22 14.81 12.70
CA MET A 104 8.42 14.61 13.52
C MET A 104 8.24 13.62 14.68
N LEU A 105 7.08 13.01 14.87
CA LEU A 105 6.86 12.02 15.93
C LEU A 105 7.84 10.85 15.87
N PRO A 106 8.16 10.28 14.69
CA PRO A 106 9.15 9.20 14.63
C PRO A 106 10.54 9.61 15.10
N VAL A 107 10.90 10.88 14.91
CA VAL A 107 12.18 11.42 15.39
C VAL A 107 12.14 11.62 16.91
N GLU A 108 11.04 12.16 17.42
CA GLU A 108 10.86 12.40 18.85
C GLU A 108 10.86 11.11 19.66
N VAL A 109 10.27 10.05 19.12
CA VAL A 109 10.29 8.72 19.74
C VAL A 109 11.69 8.13 19.76
N GLY A 110 12.52 8.50 18.78
CA GLY A 110 13.90 8.04 18.72
C GLY A 110 14.05 6.57 18.32
N ASP A 111 13.25 6.10 17.36
CA ASP A 111 13.30 4.73 16.89
C ASP A 111 13.81 4.70 15.44
N PRO A 112 15.15 4.49 15.24
CA PRO A 112 15.71 4.48 13.89
C PRO A 112 15.11 3.41 12.96
N PRO A 113 14.82 2.18 13.40
CA PRO A 113 14.17 1.20 12.53
C PRO A 113 12.79 1.65 12.03
N LEU A 114 12.02 2.37 12.86
CA LEU A 114 10.74 2.93 12.43
C LEU A 114 10.94 3.94 11.30
N ARG A 115 11.89 4.87 11.48
CA ARG A 115 12.17 5.91 10.47
C ARG A 115 12.64 5.31 9.15
N ALA A 116 13.55 4.35 9.21
CA ALA A 116 14.06 3.67 8.02
C ALA A 116 12.95 2.89 7.31
N GLY A 117 12.11 2.20 8.07
CA GLY A 117 11.00 1.42 7.52
C GLY A 117 9.95 2.28 6.85
N LEU A 118 9.59 3.43 7.44
CA LEU A 118 8.67 4.38 6.82
C LEU A 118 9.20 4.86 5.46
N ALA A 119 10.48 5.20 5.40
CA ALA A 119 11.10 5.66 4.15
C ALA A 119 11.06 4.57 3.08
N GLN A 120 11.36 3.32 3.44
CA GLN A 120 11.34 2.20 2.51
C GLN A 120 9.95 1.92 1.96
N VAL A 121 8.94 1.91 2.82
CA VAL A 121 7.55 1.69 2.38
C VAL A 121 7.13 2.80 1.43
N ARG A 122 7.46 4.05 1.73
CA ARG A 122 7.11 5.17 0.86
C ARG A 122 7.78 5.11 -0.52
N VAL A 123 9.01 4.64 -0.61
CA VAL A 123 9.67 4.42 -1.91
C VAL A 123 8.87 3.44 -2.76
N LEU A 124 8.47 2.31 -2.17
CA LEU A 124 7.68 1.30 -2.87
C LEU A 124 6.31 1.84 -3.30
N LEU A 125 5.63 2.60 -2.44
CA LEU A 125 4.33 3.19 -2.77
C LEU A 125 4.45 4.21 -3.90
N GLY A 126 5.51 5.02 -3.89
CA GLY A 126 5.76 5.99 -4.96
C GLY A 126 6.00 5.32 -6.31
N ASP A 127 6.79 4.26 -6.35
CA ASP A 127 7.04 3.48 -7.56
C ASP A 127 5.77 2.82 -8.07
N THR A 128 5.01 2.20 -7.18
CA THR A 128 3.73 1.56 -7.51
C THR A 128 2.74 2.57 -8.10
N ARG A 129 2.67 3.77 -7.51
CA ARG A 129 1.78 4.82 -7.99
C ARG A 129 2.09 5.23 -9.43
N ARG A 130 3.37 5.45 -9.75
CA ARG A 130 3.79 5.81 -11.11
C ARG A 130 3.43 4.73 -12.11
N ARG A 131 3.73 3.48 -11.78
CA ARG A 131 3.47 2.33 -12.66
C ARG A 131 1.98 2.10 -12.87
N THR A 132 1.19 2.28 -11.82
CA THR A 132 -0.27 2.16 -11.91
C THR A 132 -0.81 3.16 -12.93
N ARG A 133 -0.37 4.41 -12.87
CA ARG A 133 -0.82 5.43 -13.82
C ARG A 133 -0.43 5.11 -15.25
N GLU A 134 0.76 4.56 -15.47
CA GLU A 134 1.20 4.12 -16.79
C GLU A 134 0.33 3.01 -17.35
N ILE A 135 0.01 2.01 -16.54
CA ILE A 135 -0.84 0.89 -16.96
C ILE A 135 -2.26 1.38 -17.24
N ILE A 136 -2.81 2.24 -16.40
CA ILE A 136 -4.15 2.81 -16.62
C ILE A 136 -4.21 3.55 -17.95
N ARG A 137 -3.17 4.29 -18.31
CA ARG A 137 -3.11 4.98 -19.61
C ARG A 137 -3.16 4.01 -20.79
N THR A 138 -2.50 2.86 -20.67
CA THR A 138 -2.55 1.85 -21.73
C THR A 138 -3.93 1.19 -21.84
N LEU A 139 -4.62 1.01 -20.73
CA LEU A 139 -5.98 0.44 -20.72
C LEU A 139 -7.00 1.38 -21.35
N GLY A 140 -6.75 2.67 -21.35
CA GLY A 140 -7.63 3.67 -21.92
C GLY A 140 -7.56 3.79 -23.44
N ARG A 141 -6.69 3.01 -24.09
CA ARG A 141 -6.50 3.03 -25.57
C ARG A 141 -7.25 1.91 -26.30
#